data_0a0350e695d4062715f4d3de44ea90e9
#
_entry.id   0a0350e695d4062715f4d3de44ea90e9
#
_cell.length_a   1.000
_cell.length_b   1.000
_cell.length_c   1.000
_cell.angle_alpha   90.00
_cell.angle_beta   90.00
_cell.angle_gamma   90.00
#
_symmetry.space_group_name_H-M   'P 1'
#
loop_
_entity.id
_entity.type
_entity.pdbx_description
1 polymer ?
#
loop_
_entity_poly.entity_id
_entity_poly.type
_entity_poly.pdbx_seq_one_letter_code
_entity_poly.pdbx_strand_id
1 'polypeptide(L)'
;VIILDCAPTGESLRFISIPTTLEWYMKKIFKVEKTILKVARPVAKKVYDLPLPGDDYFDAIEYLFERLRGVEQLLTDPEITSVRLVTNPEKIVLKETQRAFMYFCLYKMNIDGIIVNRILPDTVEDTYFEDWRDSQRKYMEKAEEAFSPVPTFHVNLFRDEVLGYESLKAFADQIYGEKNPLERFFEGEPYSLTKENEEYQLIMKLPFIRKGDVELNKVSDELIVRVGSFRKHLLLPRHVAASKEVKARLEGEYLYIHFKGEDHGKREA
;
A
#
# COMPACT_ATOMS: atom_id res chain seq x y z
N VAL A 1 20.95 0.74 -9.11
CA VAL A 1 19.97 0.85 -8.01
C VAL A 1 19.45 2.27 -7.96
N ILE A 2 18.17 2.45 -7.77
CA ILE A 2 17.51 3.74 -7.58
C ILE A 2 16.92 3.73 -6.18
N ILE A 3 17.21 4.76 -5.38
CA ILE A 3 16.64 4.94 -4.06
C ILE A 3 15.70 6.15 -4.12
N LEU A 4 14.44 5.93 -3.77
CA LEU A 4 13.45 6.99 -3.68
C LEU A 4 13.23 7.33 -2.20
N ASP A 5 13.74 8.50 -1.79
CA ASP A 5 13.42 9.07 -0.48
C ASP A 5 12.02 9.67 -0.55
N CYS A 6 11.10 9.10 0.24
CA CYS A 6 9.70 9.43 0.17
C CYS A 6 9.31 10.40 1.29
N ALA A 7 8.44 11.35 0.96
CA ALA A 7 7.81 12.25 1.92
C ALA A 7 7.03 11.47 3.01
N PRO A 8 6.66 12.09 4.14
CA PRO A 8 5.87 11.44 5.20
C PRO A 8 4.61 10.74 4.69
N THR A 9 4.26 9.68 5.34
CA THR A 9 3.31 8.61 4.99
C THR A 9 2.11 8.98 4.11
N GLY A 10 1.39 10.04 4.44
CA GLY A 10 0.14 10.41 3.76
C GLY A 10 0.32 10.80 2.30
N GLU A 11 1.34 11.59 1.99
CA GLU A 11 1.60 12.08 0.63
C GLU A 11 2.19 10.97 -0.25
N SER A 12 3.12 10.18 0.28
CA SER A 12 3.70 9.04 -0.44
C SER A 12 2.66 8.01 -0.81
N LEU A 13 1.74 7.70 0.11
CA LEU A 13 0.66 6.75 -0.14
C LEU A 13 -0.34 7.26 -1.19
N ARG A 14 -0.63 8.56 -1.21
CA ARG A 14 -1.44 9.18 -2.28
C ARG A 14 -0.75 9.03 -3.63
N PHE A 15 0.54 9.34 -3.69
CA PHE A 15 1.33 9.22 -4.91
C PHE A 15 1.35 7.79 -5.46
N ILE A 16 1.56 6.80 -4.59
CA ILE A 16 1.56 5.37 -4.94
C ILE A 16 0.19 4.90 -5.45
N SER A 17 -0.90 5.51 -4.96
CA SER A 17 -2.26 5.14 -5.40
C SER A 17 -2.66 5.72 -6.77
N ILE A 18 -1.91 6.72 -7.28
CA ILE A 18 -2.24 7.40 -8.54
C ILE A 18 -2.29 6.46 -9.74
N PRO A 19 -1.27 5.60 -10.01
CA PRO A 19 -1.28 4.72 -11.17
C PRO A 19 -2.52 3.81 -11.20
N THR A 20 -2.83 3.16 -10.08
CA THR A 20 -4.00 2.28 -9.94
C THR A 20 -5.32 3.04 -10.14
N THR A 21 -5.44 4.22 -9.53
CA THR A 21 -6.65 5.04 -9.62
C THR A 21 -6.86 5.55 -11.03
N LEU A 22 -5.77 5.99 -11.70
CA LEU A 22 -5.82 6.49 -13.06
C LEU A 22 -6.14 5.37 -14.06
N GLU A 23 -5.57 4.17 -13.87
CA GLU A 23 -5.88 3.01 -14.71
C GLU A 23 -7.37 2.63 -14.61
N TRP A 24 -7.92 2.61 -13.40
CA TRP A 24 -9.36 2.39 -13.19
C TRP A 24 -10.20 3.45 -13.90
N TYR A 25 -9.87 4.74 -13.72
CA TYR A 25 -10.57 5.85 -14.36
C TYR A 25 -10.56 5.71 -15.90
N MET A 26 -9.40 5.45 -16.49
CA MET A 26 -9.24 5.26 -17.93
C MET A 26 -10.06 4.10 -18.48
N LYS A 27 -10.12 2.99 -17.73
CA LYS A 27 -10.88 1.79 -18.17
C LYS A 27 -12.39 1.97 -18.06
N LYS A 28 -12.88 2.64 -17.01
CA LYS A 28 -14.33 2.65 -16.67
C LYS A 28 -15.04 3.95 -17.03
N ILE A 29 -14.41 5.09 -16.87
CA ILE A 29 -15.07 6.39 -16.94
C ILE A 29 -14.65 7.20 -18.16
N PHE A 30 -13.36 7.26 -18.46
CA PHE A 30 -12.78 8.17 -19.45
C PHE A 30 -13.47 8.14 -20.82
N LYS A 31 -13.70 6.94 -21.37
CA LYS A 31 -14.35 6.80 -22.69
C LYS A 31 -15.79 7.29 -22.69
N VAL A 32 -16.52 7.05 -21.61
CA VAL A 32 -17.92 7.46 -21.46
C VAL A 32 -17.99 8.98 -21.33
N GLU A 33 -17.14 9.54 -20.48
CA GLU A 33 -17.06 10.99 -20.25
C GLU A 33 -16.66 11.75 -21.52
N LYS A 34 -15.59 11.30 -22.23
CA LYS A 34 -15.15 11.86 -23.52
C LYS A 34 -16.27 11.86 -24.56
N THR A 35 -17.08 10.78 -24.60
CA THR A 35 -18.21 10.67 -25.54
C THR A 35 -19.37 11.61 -25.17
N ILE A 36 -19.79 11.62 -23.90
CA ILE A 36 -20.88 12.47 -23.43
C ILE A 36 -20.54 13.94 -23.64
N LEU A 37 -19.33 14.37 -23.28
CA LEU A 37 -18.92 15.75 -23.41
C LEU A 37 -18.78 16.20 -24.86
N LYS A 38 -18.36 15.34 -25.79
CA LYS A 38 -18.38 15.66 -27.23
C LYS A 38 -19.80 16.02 -27.73
N VAL A 39 -20.81 15.32 -27.25
CA VAL A 39 -22.22 15.56 -27.64
C VAL A 39 -22.79 16.77 -26.89
N ALA A 40 -22.44 16.94 -25.63
CA ALA A 40 -22.98 18.01 -24.78
C ALA A 40 -22.40 19.42 -25.06
N ARG A 41 -21.13 19.50 -25.50
CA ARG A 41 -20.42 20.77 -25.73
C ARG A 41 -21.17 21.76 -26.61
N PRO A 42 -21.69 21.40 -27.80
CA PRO A 42 -22.36 22.35 -28.67
C PRO A 42 -23.63 22.95 -28.04
N VAL A 43 -24.33 22.16 -27.21
CA VAL A 43 -25.54 22.55 -26.53
C VAL A 43 -25.23 23.41 -25.31
N ALA A 44 -24.29 23.01 -24.49
CA ALA A 44 -23.86 23.71 -23.26
C ALA A 44 -23.28 25.09 -23.58
N LYS A 45 -22.48 25.21 -24.64
CA LYS A 45 -21.94 26.51 -25.08
C LYS A 45 -23.00 27.46 -25.61
N LYS A 46 -24.06 26.92 -26.24
CA LYS A 46 -25.15 27.76 -26.80
C LYS A 46 -26.17 28.21 -25.77
N VAL A 47 -26.42 27.39 -24.73
CA VAL A 47 -27.55 27.60 -23.80
C VAL A 47 -27.11 28.19 -22.48
N TYR A 48 -25.92 27.81 -21.99
CA TYR A 48 -25.48 28.10 -20.60
C TYR A 48 -24.16 28.86 -20.50
N ASP A 49 -23.46 29.14 -21.61
CA ASP A 49 -22.10 29.73 -21.62
C ASP A 49 -21.12 29.04 -20.64
N LEU A 50 -21.27 27.75 -20.45
CA LEU A 50 -20.47 26.93 -19.52
C LEU A 50 -19.24 26.41 -20.24
N PRO A 51 -18.02 26.72 -19.76
CA PRO A 51 -16.79 26.18 -20.32
C PRO A 51 -16.66 24.69 -19.94
N LEU A 52 -16.97 23.79 -20.87
CA LEU A 52 -16.72 22.37 -20.71
C LEU A 52 -15.29 22.03 -21.18
N PRO A 53 -14.65 21.00 -20.56
CA PRO A 53 -13.31 20.56 -20.94
C PRO A 53 -13.15 20.31 -22.44
N GLY A 54 -12.08 20.84 -23.03
CA GLY A 54 -11.74 20.66 -24.45
C GLY A 54 -11.17 19.28 -24.77
N ASP A 55 -10.86 19.03 -26.05
CA ASP A 55 -10.21 17.79 -26.44
C ASP A 55 -8.77 17.75 -25.93
N ASP A 56 -8.11 18.89 -25.86
CA ASP A 56 -6.79 19.11 -25.26
C ASP A 56 -6.70 18.63 -23.79
N TYR A 57 -7.78 18.78 -23.02
CA TYR A 57 -7.85 18.23 -21.65
C TYR A 57 -7.81 16.69 -21.66
N PHE A 58 -8.59 16.07 -22.55
CA PHE A 58 -8.63 14.60 -22.66
C PHE A 58 -7.32 14.04 -23.20
N ASP A 59 -6.72 14.74 -24.15
CA ASP A 59 -5.42 14.35 -24.72
C ASP A 59 -4.30 14.47 -23.68
N ALA A 60 -4.36 15.46 -22.79
CA ALA A 60 -3.42 15.59 -21.66
C ALA A 60 -3.55 14.45 -20.64
N ILE A 61 -4.79 14.03 -20.32
CA ILE A 61 -5.03 12.88 -19.44
C ILE A 61 -4.54 11.59 -20.10
N GLU A 62 -4.82 11.40 -21.38
CA GLU A 62 -4.39 10.23 -22.15
C GLU A 62 -2.85 10.14 -22.20
N TYR A 63 -2.19 11.28 -22.44
CA TYR A 63 -0.73 11.40 -22.39
C TYR A 63 -0.16 11.07 -21.01
N LEU A 64 -0.76 11.57 -19.94
CA LEU A 64 -0.35 11.25 -18.56
C LEU A 64 -0.50 9.75 -18.27
N PHE A 65 -1.62 9.16 -18.69
CA PHE A 65 -1.87 7.73 -18.53
C PHE A 65 -0.81 6.88 -19.26
N GLU A 66 -0.48 7.22 -20.51
CA GLU A 66 0.55 6.51 -21.27
C GLU A 66 1.94 6.61 -20.59
N ARG A 67 2.25 7.75 -19.97
CA ARG A 67 3.49 7.94 -19.19
C ARG A 67 3.53 7.11 -17.90
N LEU A 68 2.38 6.91 -17.27
CA LEU A 68 2.26 6.13 -16.02
C LEU A 68 1.99 4.65 -16.28
N ARG A 69 1.82 4.26 -17.54
CA ARG A 69 1.59 2.87 -17.91
C ARG A 69 2.76 1.99 -17.47
N GLY A 70 2.43 0.91 -16.75
CA GLY A 70 3.42 -0.03 -16.23
C GLY A 70 4.06 0.37 -14.90
N VAL A 71 3.85 1.59 -14.40
CA VAL A 71 4.39 2.00 -13.09
C VAL A 71 3.84 1.13 -11.96
N GLU A 72 2.53 0.77 -12.00
CA GLU A 72 1.98 -0.15 -10.99
C GLU A 72 2.70 -1.49 -10.99
N GLN A 73 2.99 -2.04 -12.17
CA GLN A 73 3.72 -3.30 -12.31
C GLN A 73 5.14 -3.21 -11.74
N LEU A 74 5.85 -2.12 -12.03
CA LEU A 74 7.19 -1.89 -11.47
C LEU A 74 7.16 -1.78 -9.94
N LEU A 75 6.17 -1.09 -9.38
CA LEU A 75 6.05 -0.88 -7.93
C LEU A 75 5.63 -2.15 -7.19
N THR A 76 4.88 -3.04 -7.83
CA THR A 76 4.37 -4.28 -7.21
C THR A 76 5.22 -5.51 -7.51
N ASP A 77 6.19 -5.41 -8.41
CA ASP A 77 7.12 -6.50 -8.70
C ASP A 77 8.19 -6.58 -7.61
N PRO A 78 8.20 -7.63 -6.77
CA PRO A 78 9.15 -7.76 -5.68
C PRO A 78 10.59 -7.97 -6.16
N GLU A 79 10.80 -8.37 -7.43
CA GLU A 79 12.14 -8.49 -8.02
C GLU A 79 12.75 -7.13 -8.37
N ILE A 80 11.91 -6.10 -8.56
CA ILE A 80 12.31 -4.77 -8.99
C ILE A 80 12.27 -3.78 -7.83
N THR A 81 11.20 -3.82 -7.03
CA THR A 81 10.92 -2.81 -6.00
C THR A 81 10.74 -3.43 -4.63
N SER A 82 11.44 -2.88 -3.66
CA SER A 82 11.18 -3.15 -2.24
C SER A 82 11.02 -1.84 -1.45
N VAL A 83 10.30 -1.92 -0.35
CA VAL A 83 10.02 -0.79 0.55
C VAL A 83 10.69 -1.06 1.89
N ARG A 84 11.40 -0.05 2.41
CA ARG A 84 11.90 -0.03 3.79
C ARG A 84 11.22 1.07 4.55
N LEU A 85 10.56 0.73 5.64
CA LEU A 85 9.90 1.71 6.49
C LEU A 85 10.85 2.16 7.59
N VAL A 86 10.88 3.46 7.81
CA VAL A 86 11.65 4.03 8.91
C VAL A 86 10.69 4.53 9.98
N THR A 87 10.94 4.15 11.23
CA THR A 87 10.14 4.54 12.39
C THR A 87 11.05 4.98 13.55
N ASN A 88 10.47 5.64 14.53
CA ASN A 88 11.12 5.87 15.81
C ASN A 88 10.41 5.06 16.89
N PRO A 89 11.06 4.72 18.02
CA PRO A 89 10.44 3.97 19.09
C PRO A 89 9.53 4.86 19.96
N GLU A 90 8.53 5.46 19.31
CA GLU A 90 7.54 6.38 19.86
C GLU A 90 6.11 5.95 19.48
N LYS A 91 5.17 6.12 20.41
CA LYS A 91 3.78 5.63 20.24
C LYS A 91 3.11 6.12 18.97
N ILE A 92 3.22 7.41 18.67
CA ILE A 92 2.53 8.03 17.53
C ILE A 92 3.20 7.62 16.24
N VAL A 93 4.54 7.68 16.19
CA VAL A 93 5.33 7.34 15.01
C VAL A 93 5.15 5.86 14.65
N LEU A 94 5.18 4.96 15.65
CA LEU A 94 4.95 3.54 15.43
C LEU A 94 3.55 3.27 14.85
N LYS A 95 2.50 3.95 15.35
CA LYS A 95 1.15 3.82 14.81
C LYS A 95 1.04 4.30 13.36
N GLU A 96 1.71 5.39 13.01
CA GLU A 96 1.75 5.86 11.61
C GLU A 96 2.51 4.89 10.71
N THR A 97 3.60 4.29 11.21
CA THR A 97 4.33 3.26 10.48
C THR A 97 3.49 1.99 10.27
N GLN A 98 2.73 1.55 11.28
CA GLN A 98 1.77 0.45 11.15
C GLN A 98 0.70 0.75 10.10
N ARG A 99 0.21 1.99 10.06
CA ARG A 99 -0.73 2.43 9.03
C ARG A 99 -0.11 2.38 7.64
N ALA A 100 1.12 2.89 7.48
CA ALA A 100 1.86 2.82 6.23
C ALA A 100 2.06 1.37 5.77
N PHE A 101 2.51 0.51 6.67
CA PHE A 101 2.70 -0.91 6.42
C PHE A 101 1.43 -1.56 5.86
N MET A 102 0.29 -1.34 6.51
CA MET A 102 -1.00 -1.86 6.05
C MET A 102 -1.34 -1.37 4.64
N TYR A 103 -1.11 -0.09 4.33
CA TYR A 103 -1.39 0.43 2.99
C TYR A 103 -0.46 -0.12 1.92
N PHE A 104 0.84 -0.28 2.21
CA PHE A 104 1.76 -0.95 1.28
C PHE A 104 1.32 -2.39 1.00
N CYS A 105 0.86 -3.13 2.02
CA CYS A 105 0.24 -4.43 1.84
C CYS A 105 -1.00 -4.35 0.95
N LEU A 106 -1.90 -3.37 1.18
CA LEU A 106 -3.10 -3.17 0.36
C LEU A 106 -2.77 -2.90 -1.11
N TYR A 107 -1.70 -2.15 -1.38
CA TYR A 107 -1.21 -1.86 -2.74
C TYR A 107 -0.29 -2.94 -3.31
N LYS A 108 -0.10 -4.06 -2.63
CA LYS A 108 0.73 -5.20 -3.06
C LYS A 108 2.21 -4.84 -3.24
N MET A 109 2.71 -3.95 -2.44
CA MET A 109 4.14 -3.62 -2.44
C MET A 109 4.89 -4.47 -1.42
N ASN A 110 6.06 -4.97 -1.81
CA ASN A 110 6.90 -5.76 -0.93
C ASN A 110 7.63 -4.87 0.09
N ILE A 111 7.39 -5.12 1.38
CA ILE A 111 8.11 -4.46 2.47
C ILE A 111 9.18 -5.43 2.96
N ASP A 112 10.45 -5.09 2.79
CA ASP A 112 11.57 -5.99 3.08
C ASP A 112 12.34 -5.65 4.36
N GLY A 113 12.02 -4.54 5.02
CA GLY A 113 12.66 -4.16 6.27
C GLY A 113 12.02 -2.98 6.99
N ILE A 114 12.15 -2.97 8.30
CA ILE A 114 11.75 -1.87 9.18
C ILE A 114 12.99 -1.35 9.90
N ILE A 115 13.25 -0.05 9.82
CA ILE A 115 14.37 0.58 10.49
C ILE A 115 13.84 1.39 11.68
N VAL A 116 14.12 0.95 12.89
CA VAL A 116 13.83 1.69 14.12
C VAL A 116 14.99 2.62 14.41
N ASN A 117 14.77 3.90 14.17
CA ASN A 117 15.79 4.95 14.25
C ASN A 117 15.71 5.73 15.58
N ARG A 118 16.76 6.46 15.91
CA ARG A 118 16.85 7.36 17.08
C ARG A 118 16.63 6.67 18.41
N ILE A 119 17.18 5.48 18.58
CA ILE A 119 17.19 4.77 19.85
C ILE A 119 18.20 5.45 20.78
N LEU A 120 17.79 5.80 21.98
CA LEU A 120 18.71 6.35 22.98
C LEU A 120 19.73 5.28 23.38
N PRO A 121 21.05 5.55 23.25
CA PRO A 121 22.07 4.61 23.67
C PRO A 121 22.01 4.34 25.16
N ASP A 122 22.34 3.12 25.59
CA ASP A 122 22.42 2.76 27.02
C ASP A 122 23.47 3.56 27.78
N THR A 123 24.43 4.16 27.08
CA THR A 123 25.47 5.04 27.67
C THR A 123 24.94 6.40 28.14
N VAL A 124 23.68 6.75 27.85
CA VAL A 124 23.01 7.94 28.36
C VAL A 124 22.47 7.63 29.75
N GLU A 125 23.25 7.89 30.78
CA GLU A 125 22.93 7.53 32.18
C GLU A 125 22.11 8.57 32.93
N ASP A 126 21.84 9.74 32.34
CA ASP A 126 21.09 10.82 32.97
C ASP A 126 19.66 10.36 33.32
N THR A 127 19.28 10.59 34.59
CA THR A 127 17.95 10.21 35.11
C THR A 127 16.79 10.89 34.40
N TYR A 128 17.03 12.03 33.76
CA TYR A 128 16.05 12.71 32.90
C TYR A 128 15.57 11.83 31.74
N PHE A 129 16.43 10.93 31.24
CA PHE A 129 16.13 10.06 30.12
C PHE A 129 15.66 8.65 30.51
N GLU A 130 15.52 8.33 31.80
CA GLU A 130 15.10 6.99 32.24
C GLU A 130 13.73 6.62 31.70
N ASP A 131 12.72 7.47 31.87
CA ASP A 131 11.37 7.25 31.39
C ASP A 131 11.32 7.13 29.84
N TRP A 132 12.18 7.87 29.14
CA TRP A 132 12.33 7.78 27.70
C TRP A 132 12.89 6.43 27.27
N ARG A 133 13.95 5.94 27.91
CA ARG A 133 14.55 4.63 27.62
C ARG A 133 13.57 3.50 27.86
N ASP A 134 12.85 3.51 28.97
CA ASP A 134 11.86 2.49 29.28
C ASP A 134 10.69 2.51 28.28
N SER A 135 10.25 3.70 27.92
CA SER A 135 9.24 3.87 26.88
C SER A 135 9.72 3.36 25.53
N GLN A 136 10.95 3.69 25.12
CA GLN A 136 11.53 3.23 23.86
C GLN A 136 11.70 1.72 23.83
N ARG A 137 12.20 1.09 24.90
CA ARG A 137 12.31 -0.38 25.00
C ARG A 137 10.97 -1.05 24.73
N LYS A 138 9.92 -0.58 25.40
CA LYS A 138 8.55 -1.07 25.19
C LYS A 138 8.05 -0.89 23.76
N TYR A 139 8.39 0.20 23.07
CA TYR A 139 7.96 0.42 21.69
C TYR A 139 8.83 -0.30 20.68
N MET A 140 10.08 -0.63 20.99
CA MET A 140 10.91 -1.52 20.18
C MET A 140 10.36 -2.95 20.17
N GLU A 141 10.06 -3.52 21.35
CA GLU A 141 9.38 -4.83 21.46
C GLU A 141 8.08 -4.87 20.66
N LYS A 142 7.25 -3.82 20.78
CA LYS A 142 6.01 -3.71 20.01
C LYS A 142 6.24 -3.58 18.52
N ALA A 143 7.32 -2.95 18.07
CA ALA A 143 7.66 -2.88 16.66
C ALA A 143 8.04 -4.25 16.11
N GLU A 144 8.88 -5.00 16.85
CA GLU A 144 9.26 -6.36 16.48
C GLU A 144 8.06 -7.30 16.39
N GLU A 145 7.16 -7.26 17.39
CA GLU A 145 5.93 -8.04 17.35
C GLU A 145 5.03 -7.65 16.17
N ALA A 146 4.85 -6.35 15.98
CA ALA A 146 3.90 -5.80 15.03
C ALA A 146 4.31 -6.07 13.59
N PHE A 147 5.59 -6.00 13.27
CA PHE A 147 6.07 -6.12 11.89
C PHE A 147 6.58 -7.52 11.54
N SER A 148 6.64 -8.44 12.52
CA SER A 148 7.00 -9.83 12.26
C SER A 148 6.11 -10.41 11.12
N PRO A 149 6.67 -11.18 10.15
CA PRO A 149 8.06 -11.68 10.06
C PRO A 149 9.03 -10.75 9.31
N VAL A 150 8.66 -9.51 9.00
CA VAL A 150 9.58 -8.56 8.35
C VAL A 150 10.68 -8.17 9.34
N PRO A 151 11.97 -8.27 8.96
CA PRO A 151 13.07 -7.97 9.87
C PRO A 151 13.11 -6.50 10.29
N THR A 152 13.43 -6.28 11.55
CA THR A 152 13.66 -4.95 12.11
C THR A 152 15.15 -4.69 12.30
N PHE A 153 15.60 -3.49 11.95
CA PHE A 153 16.96 -2.99 12.12
C PHE A 153 16.94 -1.84 13.12
N HIS A 154 17.95 -1.75 13.94
CA HIS A 154 18.00 -0.77 15.03
C HIS A 154 19.15 0.20 14.83
N VAL A 155 18.89 1.50 15.04
CA VAL A 155 19.87 2.57 14.92
C VAL A 155 19.82 3.48 16.12
N ASN A 156 20.94 3.62 16.80
CA ASN A 156 21.07 4.52 17.92
C ASN A 156 21.09 5.98 17.48
N LEU A 157 20.61 6.85 18.34
CA LEU A 157 20.78 8.29 18.18
C LEU A 157 22.27 8.63 18.26
N PHE A 158 22.79 9.26 17.23
CA PHE A 158 24.17 9.74 17.21
C PHE A 158 24.30 10.98 18.09
N ARG A 159 25.52 11.23 18.58
CA ARG A 159 25.82 12.41 19.40
C ARG A 159 25.70 13.71 18.63
N ASP A 160 26.05 13.65 17.36
CA ASP A 160 26.04 14.79 16.44
C ASP A 160 25.24 14.46 15.16
N GLU A 161 25.06 15.43 14.31
CA GLU A 161 24.45 15.25 13.00
C GLU A 161 25.25 14.26 12.14
N VAL A 162 24.56 13.38 11.44
CA VAL A 162 25.18 12.39 10.54
C VAL A 162 25.50 13.07 9.21
N LEU A 163 26.67 13.67 9.13
CA LEU A 163 27.17 14.40 7.95
C LEU A 163 28.51 13.85 7.47
N GLY A 164 28.68 13.82 6.16
CA GLY A 164 29.92 13.34 5.51
C GLY A 164 30.04 11.82 5.48
N TYR A 165 31.01 11.35 4.72
CA TYR A 165 31.15 9.94 4.38
C TYR A 165 31.34 9.02 5.59
N GLU A 166 32.22 9.38 6.52
CA GLU A 166 32.53 8.54 7.69
C GLU A 166 31.33 8.36 8.61
N SER A 167 30.59 9.44 8.87
CA SER A 167 29.37 9.38 9.71
C SER A 167 28.25 8.58 9.02
N LEU A 168 28.07 8.76 7.72
CA LEU A 168 27.11 7.99 6.93
C LEU A 168 27.49 6.51 6.87
N LYS A 169 28.77 6.21 6.75
CA LYS A 169 29.25 4.82 6.81
C LYS A 169 28.97 4.20 8.18
N ALA A 170 29.31 4.87 9.27
CA ALA A 170 29.02 4.40 10.61
C ALA A 170 27.50 4.19 10.84
N PHE A 171 26.67 5.06 10.29
CA PHE A 171 25.21 4.90 10.31
C PHE A 171 24.75 3.67 9.53
N ALA A 172 25.29 3.44 8.36
CA ALA A 172 24.98 2.26 7.55
C ALA A 172 25.45 0.96 8.23
N ASP A 173 26.65 0.98 8.84
CA ASP A 173 27.20 -0.15 9.59
C ASP A 173 26.31 -0.53 10.80
N GLN A 174 25.70 0.45 11.47
CA GLN A 174 24.73 0.16 12.53
C GLN A 174 23.46 -0.53 12.00
N ILE A 175 22.98 -0.15 10.82
CA ILE A 175 21.75 -0.72 10.23
C ILE A 175 22.02 -2.13 9.73
N TYR A 176 23.06 -2.30 8.93
CA TYR A 176 23.25 -3.48 8.09
C TYR A 176 24.35 -4.42 8.58
N GLY A 177 25.33 -3.90 9.34
CA GLY A 177 26.51 -4.68 9.72
C GLY A 177 27.22 -5.25 8.49
N GLU A 178 27.36 -6.56 8.46
CA GLU A 178 27.96 -7.31 7.34
C GLU A 178 26.96 -7.59 6.19
N LYS A 179 25.69 -7.22 6.35
CA LYS A 179 24.67 -7.50 5.32
C LYS A 179 24.79 -6.52 4.16
N ASN A 180 24.58 -7.02 2.96
CA ASN A 180 24.52 -6.17 1.79
C ASN A 180 23.18 -5.37 1.77
N PRO A 181 23.19 -4.03 1.85
CA PRO A 181 21.97 -3.22 1.87
C PRO A 181 21.15 -3.31 0.59
N LEU A 182 21.69 -3.87 -0.48
CA LEU A 182 20.99 -4.06 -1.77
C LEU A 182 20.24 -5.40 -1.84
N GLU A 183 20.44 -6.29 -0.87
CA GLU A 183 19.68 -7.54 -0.79
C GLU A 183 18.28 -7.28 -0.27
N ARG A 184 17.36 -8.11 -0.70
CA ARG A 184 16.01 -8.16 -0.13
C ARG A 184 16.06 -8.99 1.15
N PHE A 185 15.60 -8.42 2.25
CA PHE A 185 15.64 -9.06 3.55
C PHE A 185 14.39 -9.89 3.86
N PHE A 186 13.31 -9.62 3.12
CA PHE A 186 12.06 -10.35 3.26
C PHE A 186 11.28 -10.35 1.94
N GLU A 187 10.64 -11.49 1.65
CA GLU A 187 9.72 -11.65 0.53
C GLU A 187 8.41 -12.20 1.05
N GLY A 188 7.32 -11.50 0.77
CA GLY A 188 6.00 -11.92 1.19
C GLY A 188 4.92 -11.37 0.28
N GLU A 189 3.95 -12.22 -0.07
CA GLU A 189 2.79 -11.78 -0.84
C GLU A 189 1.74 -11.16 0.08
N PRO A 190 1.36 -9.88 -0.14
CA PRO A 190 0.34 -9.21 0.67
C PRO A 190 -1.08 -9.74 0.41
N TYR A 191 -1.33 -10.38 -0.73
CA TYR A 191 -2.58 -11.10 -0.99
C TYR A 191 -2.42 -12.18 -2.06
N SER A 192 -3.26 -13.21 -1.95
CA SER A 192 -3.33 -14.33 -2.89
C SER A 192 -4.78 -14.66 -3.25
N LEU A 193 -5.00 -15.18 -4.45
CA LEU A 193 -6.30 -15.71 -4.89
C LEU A 193 -6.16 -17.21 -5.10
N THR A 194 -6.89 -18.00 -4.31
CA THR A 194 -6.90 -19.46 -4.37
C THR A 194 -8.27 -19.97 -4.80
N LYS A 195 -8.31 -21.19 -5.32
CA LYS A 195 -9.55 -21.91 -5.61
C LYS A 195 -9.60 -23.18 -4.77
N GLU A 196 -10.63 -23.32 -3.95
CA GLU A 196 -10.92 -24.53 -3.17
C GLU A 196 -12.37 -24.96 -3.41
N ASN A 197 -12.60 -26.24 -3.75
CA ASN A 197 -13.93 -26.86 -3.88
C ASN A 197 -14.96 -26.01 -4.64
N GLU A 198 -14.63 -25.51 -5.83
CA GLU A 198 -15.48 -24.63 -6.66
C GLU A 198 -15.69 -23.21 -6.11
N GLU A 199 -15.17 -22.89 -4.94
CA GLU A 199 -15.20 -21.55 -4.38
C GLU A 199 -13.84 -20.85 -4.58
N TYR A 200 -13.88 -19.55 -4.78
CA TYR A 200 -12.66 -18.72 -4.84
C TYR A 200 -12.49 -17.96 -3.54
N GLN A 201 -11.26 -17.94 -3.05
CA GLN A 201 -10.91 -17.23 -1.83
C GLN A 201 -9.79 -16.24 -2.13
N LEU A 202 -10.05 -14.96 -1.91
CA LEU A 202 -9.04 -13.92 -1.88
C LEU A 202 -8.60 -13.71 -0.44
N ILE A 203 -7.32 -13.91 -0.19
CA ILE A 203 -6.69 -13.73 1.12
C ILE A 203 -5.81 -12.50 1.05
N MET A 204 -6.05 -11.52 1.91
CA MET A 204 -5.25 -10.29 1.98
C MET A 204 -4.67 -10.15 3.38
N LYS A 205 -3.36 -9.93 3.47
CA LYS A 205 -2.74 -9.53 4.74
C LYS A 205 -2.97 -8.05 4.96
N LEU A 206 -3.80 -7.72 5.94
CA LEU A 206 -4.13 -6.35 6.35
C LEU A 206 -3.91 -6.22 7.86
N PRO A 207 -2.66 -6.11 8.30
CA PRO A 207 -2.36 -6.02 9.73
C PRO A 207 -2.87 -4.70 10.32
N PHE A 208 -3.09 -4.70 11.64
CA PHE A 208 -3.45 -3.52 12.43
C PHE A 208 -4.84 -2.93 12.17
N ILE A 209 -5.69 -3.60 11.41
CA ILE A 209 -7.06 -3.16 11.15
C ILE A 209 -8.07 -3.88 12.04
N ARG A 210 -9.23 -3.24 12.27
CA ARG A 210 -10.37 -3.83 12.97
C ARG A 210 -11.48 -4.15 11.98
N LYS A 211 -12.39 -5.03 12.36
CA LYS A 211 -13.51 -5.47 11.51
C LYS A 211 -14.35 -4.31 10.95
N GLY A 212 -14.48 -3.20 11.68
CA GLY A 212 -15.23 -2.02 11.23
C GLY A 212 -14.45 -1.06 10.32
N ASP A 213 -13.15 -1.27 10.14
CA ASP A 213 -12.29 -0.38 9.35
C ASP A 213 -12.28 -0.75 7.86
N VAL A 214 -12.80 -1.93 7.51
CA VAL A 214 -12.81 -2.45 6.14
C VAL A 214 -14.22 -2.41 5.57
N GLU A 215 -14.38 -1.73 4.46
CA GLU A 215 -15.59 -1.76 3.65
C GLU A 215 -15.29 -2.48 2.33
N LEU A 216 -16.18 -3.39 1.95
CA LEU A 216 -16.09 -4.13 0.70
C LEU A 216 -17.30 -3.81 -0.16
N ASN A 217 -17.04 -3.48 -1.41
CA ASN A 217 -18.08 -3.29 -2.41
C ASN A 217 -17.69 -4.03 -3.69
N LYS A 218 -18.58 -4.91 -4.18
CA LYS A 218 -18.41 -5.61 -5.45
C LYS A 218 -19.35 -5.01 -6.49
N VAL A 219 -18.78 -4.51 -7.58
CA VAL A 219 -19.52 -3.92 -8.68
C VAL A 219 -19.09 -4.60 -9.97
N SER A 220 -19.96 -5.42 -10.55
CA SER A 220 -19.66 -6.20 -11.77
C SER A 220 -18.41 -7.07 -11.59
N ASP A 221 -17.34 -6.79 -12.32
CA ASP A 221 -16.06 -7.49 -12.34
C ASP A 221 -15.00 -6.88 -11.39
N GLU A 222 -15.42 -6.01 -10.49
CA GLU A 222 -14.53 -5.26 -9.64
C GLU A 222 -14.88 -5.44 -8.16
N LEU A 223 -13.86 -5.73 -7.36
CA LEU A 223 -13.93 -5.67 -5.90
C LEU A 223 -13.22 -4.41 -5.42
N ILE A 224 -13.93 -3.58 -4.69
CA ILE A 224 -13.40 -2.38 -4.07
C ILE A 224 -13.18 -2.68 -2.59
N VAL A 225 -11.92 -2.70 -2.17
CA VAL A 225 -11.52 -2.79 -0.77
C VAL A 225 -11.21 -1.39 -0.28
N ARG A 226 -11.95 -0.91 0.70
CA ARG A 226 -11.73 0.38 1.34
C ARG A 226 -11.25 0.19 2.77
N VAL A 227 -10.17 0.90 3.11
CA VAL A 227 -9.63 0.95 4.47
C VAL A 227 -9.39 2.41 4.84
N GLY A 228 -10.24 2.96 5.68
CA GLY A 228 -10.23 4.39 6.00
C GLY A 228 -10.43 5.27 4.76
N SER A 229 -9.48 6.15 4.45
CA SER A 229 -9.52 7.04 3.28
C SER A 229 -9.01 6.42 1.98
N PHE A 230 -8.40 5.24 2.04
CA PHE A 230 -7.80 4.58 0.89
C PHE A 230 -8.74 3.55 0.27
N ARG A 231 -8.64 3.41 -1.05
CA ARG A 231 -9.40 2.43 -1.83
C ARG A 231 -8.47 1.67 -2.74
N LYS A 232 -8.58 0.36 -2.74
CA LYS A 232 -7.95 -0.52 -3.73
C LYS A 232 -9.04 -1.11 -4.60
N HIS A 233 -8.87 -0.96 -5.91
CA HIS A 233 -9.72 -1.56 -6.92
C HIS A 233 -9.05 -2.83 -7.44
N LEU A 234 -9.70 -3.97 -7.26
CA LEU A 234 -9.21 -5.28 -7.68
C LEU A 234 -10.11 -5.79 -8.80
N LEU A 235 -9.56 -5.94 -10.00
CA LEU A 235 -10.26 -6.59 -11.10
C LEU A 235 -10.30 -8.09 -10.84
N LEU A 236 -11.51 -8.61 -10.74
CA LEU A 236 -11.75 -10.03 -10.53
C LEU A 236 -11.70 -10.77 -11.88
N PRO A 237 -11.08 -11.96 -11.93
CA PRO A 237 -11.24 -12.85 -13.09
C PRO A 237 -12.71 -13.10 -13.39
N ARG A 238 -13.09 -13.29 -14.65
CA ARG A 238 -14.50 -13.42 -15.09
C ARG A 238 -15.30 -14.45 -14.30
N HIS A 239 -14.67 -15.58 -13.97
CA HIS A 239 -15.30 -16.67 -13.23
C HIS A 239 -15.51 -16.31 -11.73
N VAL A 240 -14.70 -15.43 -11.15
CA VAL A 240 -14.88 -14.90 -9.80
C VAL A 240 -15.89 -13.76 -9.80
N ALA A 241 -15.85 -12.94 -10.84
CA ALA A 241 -16.80 -11.84 -11.03
C ALA A 241 -18.25 -12.31 -11.15
N ALA A 242 -18.49 -13.50 -11.73
CA ALA A 242 -19.81 -14.12 -11.84
C ALA A 242 -20.44 -14.55 -10.51
N SER A 243 -19.64 -14.61 -9.42
CA SER A 243 -20.13 -14.99 -8.10
C SER A 243 -21.18 -14.01 -7.58
N LYS A 244 -22.34 -14.52 -7.17
CA LYS A 244 -23.43 -13.69 -6.62
C LYS A 244 -23.27 -13.39 -5.15
N GLU A 245 -22.65 -14.31 -4.43
CA GLU A 245 -22.44 -14.17 -2.99
C GLU A 245 -20.97 -13.90 -2.69
N VAL A 246 -20.73 -12.81 -1.97
CA VAL A 246 -19.40 -12.44 -1.47
C VAL A 246 -19.48 -12.35 0.05
N LYS A 247 -18.70 -13.17 0.73
CA LYS A 247 -18.58 -13.13 2.19
C LYS A 247 -17.19 -12.74 2.57
N ALA A 248 -17.07 -11.89 3.57
CA ALA A 248 -15.77 -11.48 4.09
C ALA A 248 -15.66 -11.76 5.58
N ARG A 249 -14.49 -12.23 5.99
CA ARG A 249 -14.15 -12.52 7.38
C ARG A 249 -12.77 -12.02 7.68
N LEU A 250 -12.63 -11.24 8.75
CA LEU A 250 -11.34 -10.80 9.26
C LEU A 250 -10.95 -11.73 10.41
N GLU A 251 -9.80 -12.40 10.28
CA GLU A 251 -9.21 -13.27 11.28
C GLU A 251 -7.77 -12.88 11.53
N GLY A 252 -7.51 -12.36 12.72
CA GLY A 252 -6.20 -11.79 13.03
C GLY A 252 -5.84 -10.68 12.05
N GLU A 253 -4.77 -10.87 11.30
CA GLU A 253 -4.28 -9.91 10.30
C GLU A 253 -4.72 -10.24 8.88
N TYR A 254 -5.56 -11.24 8.68
CA TYR A 254 -5.96 -11.67 7.35
C TYR A 254 -7.43 -11.40 7.08
N LEU A 255 -7.68 -10.76 5.96
CA LEU A 255 -9.01 -10.60 5.38
C LEU A 255 -9.23 -11.72 4.37
N TYR A 256 -10.16 -12.62 4.68
CA TYR A 256 -10.62 -13.70 3.81
C TYR A 256 -11.88 -13.26 3.10
N ILE A 257 -11.88 -13.26 1.77
CA ILE A 257 -13.03 -12.92 0.96
C ILE A 257 -13.39 -14.12 0.11
N HIS A 258 -14.53 -14.71 0.39
CA HIS A 258 -15.05 -15.89 -0.29
C HIS A 258 -16.03 -15.48 -1.39
N PHE A 259 -15.82 -16.03 -2.56
CA PHE A 259 -16.70 -15.88 -3.71
C PHE A 259 -17.33 -17.23 -4.03
N LYS A 260 -18.64 -17.35 -3.79
CA LYS A 260 -19.39 -18.56 -4.08
C LYS A 260 -19.75 -18.61 -5.56
N GLY A 261 -19.28 -19.66 -6.26
CA GLY A 261 -19.65 -19.95 -7.64
C GLY A 261 -21.16 -20.15 -7.81
N GLU A 262 -21.68 -19.97 -9.00
CA GLU A 262 -23.01 -20.52 -9.33
C GLU A 262 -22.90 -22.05 -9.32
N ASP A 263 -23.77 -22.64 -8.53
CA ASP A 263 -24.03 -24.08 -8.65
C ASP A 263 -24.58 -24.30 -10.08
N HIS A 264 -23.75 -24.75 -10.99
CA HIS A 264 -24.21 -25.26 -12.26
C HIS A 264 -24.92 -26.58 -11.97
N GLY A 265 -26.10 -26.45 -11.35
CA GLY A 265 -27.03 -27.56 -11.20
C GLY A 265 -27.10 -28.31 -12.51
N LYS A 266 -26.80 -29.60 -12.43
CA LYS A 266 -26.90 -30.58 -13.48
C LYS A 266 -28.08 -30.20 -14.38
N ARG A 267 -27.80 -29.81 -15.62
CA ARG A 267 -28.79 -29.93 -16.67
C ARG A 267 -29.02 -31.43 -16.81
N GLU A 268 -30.07 -31.91 -16.20
CA GLU A 268 -30.63 -33.21 -16.51
C GLU A 268 -30.93 -33.24 -18.01
N ALA A 269 -30.39 -34.25 -18.62
CA ALA A 269 -30.58 -34.56 -20.03
C ALA A 269 -32.01 -35.03 -20.32
#